data_9742107a642abd699517391bbda6b54c
#
_entry.id   9742107a642abd699517391bbda6b54c
#
_cell.length_a   1.000
_cell.length_b   1.000
_cell.length_c   1.000
_cell.angle_alpha   90.00
_cell.angle_beta   90.00
_cell.angle_gamma   90.00
#
_symmetry.space_group_name_H-M   'P 1'
#
loop_
_entity.id
_entity.type
_entity.pdbx_description
1 polymer ?
#
loop_
_entity_poly.entity_id
_entity_poly.type
_entity_poly.pdbx_seq_one_letter_code
_entity_poly.pdbx_strand_id
1 'polypeptide(L)'
;MKLCDLTQFYSPLSGGVKRYVHEKIAYIQRDTDHEHILIVPGPRTECITGERSRIYYIHSPLIARSSRYRALINLRAVEQILERERPDLIESGDPYQMAWKAIASGDALRIPVVGFYHSHFPEAYIRSAAKYLGRTAGEAVMDFARRYVRNLYTQFAATLVPSDRLGAVLRDWGVDNVRAVNLGVNTTVFTPTPDDAEATRVDLQLPEERRLLLYVGRLAREKNTQLLFRAFECLDQRAPGEFHLLVIGDGPEQAELRELQSGRDNVTWLRYCTESSELARYYRAADLFVHPGIHETFGLVALESQACGTPVLGIRGSYMDRIILHDQESWAEENTPESLAAKIEAACKRNLPRLGARASRLAEEHLAWPRVFERLFCIYQEVRASYRFRG
;
A
#
# COMPACT_ATOMS: atom_id res chain seq x y z
N MET A 1 7.32 -21.80 -14.23
CA MET A 1 8.36 -20.93 -13.69
C MET A 1 8.31 -20.98 -12.16
N LYS A 2 9.45 -21.08 -11.51
CA LYS A 2 9.57 -21.05 -10.05
C LYS A 2 10.00 -19.65 -9.61
N LEU A 3 9.15 -18.93 -8.91
CA LEU A 3 9.38 -17.56 -8.42
C LEU A 3 9.76 -17.54 -6.94
N CYS A 4 10.64 -16.65 -6.55
CA CYS A 4 10.99 -16.45 -5.13
C CYS A 4 10.81 -14.99 -4.74
N ASP A 5 9.90 -14.72 -3.81
CA ASP A 5 9.76 -13.43 -3.15
C ASP A 5 10.56 -13.38 -1.84
N LEU A 6 11.34 -12.32 -1.68
CA LEU A 6 12.13 -12.01 -0.49
C LEU A 6 11.63 -10.70 0.09
N THR A 7 11.09 -10.71 1.31
CA THR A 7 10.70 -9.47 1.97
C THR A 7 10.86 -9.52 3.48
N GLN A 8 11.42 -8.45 4.05
CA GLN A 8 11.50 -8.21 5.48
C GLN A 8 10.24 -7.52 6.03
N PHE A 9 9.48 -6.85 5.16
CA PHE A 9 8.24 -6.17 5.51
C PHE A 9 7.04 -7.12 5.58
N TYR A 10 7.20 -8.19 6.34
CA TYR A 10 6.18 -9.19 6.55
C TYR A 10 5.86 -9.31 8.06
N SER A 11 4.64 -8.97 8.42
CA SER A 11 4.15 -8.99 9.80
C SER A 11 2.67 -9.41 9.81
N PRO A 12 2.17 -10.02 10.89
CA PRO A 12 0.73 -10.28 11.02
C PRO A 12 -0.14 -9.03 10.84
N LEU A 13 0.41 -7.85 11.21
CA LEU A 13 -0.26 -6.55 11.13
C LEU A 13 0.16 -5.71 9.91
N SER A 14 1.01 -6.24 9.00
CA SER A 14 1.42 -5.49 7.81
C SER A 14 0.33 -5.52 6.74
N GLY A 15 0.09 -4.36 6.09
CA GLY A 15 -0.96 -4.21 5.09
C GLY A 15 -0.49 -4.56 3.67
N GLY A 16 0.04 -3.59 2.93
CA GLY A 16 0.20 -3.65 1.49
C GLY A 16 1.11 -4.76 0.95
N VAL A 17 2.34 -4.89 1.48
CA VAL A 17 3.32 -5.88 0.98
C VAL A 17 2.84 -7.30 1.25
N LYS A 18 2.33 -7.57 2.46
CA LYS A 18 1.79 -8.88 2.80
C LYS A 18 0.61 -9.24 1.89
N ARG A 19 -0.32 -8.31 1.67
CA ARG A 19 -1.47 -8.51 0.79
C ARG A 19 -1.03 -8.81 -0.63
N TYR A 20 -0.13 -8.01 -1.19
CA TYR A 20 0.43 -8.23 -2.53
C TYR A 20 1.01 -9.65 -2.70
N VAL A 21 1.82 -10.11 -1.75
CA VAL A 21 2.44 -11.44 -1.81
C VAL A 21 1.38 -12.55 -1.70
N HIS A 22 0.41 -12.43 -0.79
CA HIS A 22 -0.64 -13.44 -0.64
C HIS A 22 -1.57 -13.51 -1.85
N GLU A 23 -1.93 -12.37 -2.44
CA GLU A 23 -2.72 -12.33 -3.68
C GLU A 23 -1.92 -12.93 -4.86
N LYS A 24 -0.59 -12.70 -4.91
CA LYS A 24 0.29 -13.35 -5.90
C LYS A 24 0.31 -14.88 -5.73
N ILE A 25 0.42 -15.37 -4.50
CA ILE A 25 0.36 -16.81 -4.21
C ILE A 25 -1.01 -17.39 -4.64
N ALA A 26 -2.10 -16.73 -4.29
CA ALA A 26 -3.45 -17.16 -4.66
C ALA A 26 -3.63 -17.19 -6.19
N TYR A 27 -3.15 -16.17 -6.89
CA TYR A 27 -3.16 -16.12 -8.35
C TYR A 27 -2.36 -17.26 -8.97
N ILE A 28 -1.14 -17.52 -8.47
CA ILE A 28 -0.29 -18.61 -8.95
C ILE A 28 -0.99 -19.96 -8.78
N GLN A 29 -1.61 -20.20 -7.63
CA GLN A 29 -2.30 -21.44 -7.33
C GLN A 29 -3.54 -21.68 -8.20
N ARG A 30 -4.28 -20.59 -8.49
CA ARG A 30 -5.55 -20.69 -9.22
C ARG A 30 -5.38 -20.64 -10.74
N ASP A 31 -4.51 -19.74 -11.23
CA ASP A 31 -4.52 -19.32 -12.63
C ASP A 31 -3.26 -19.71 -13.41
N THR A 32 -2.28 -20.38 -12.79
CA THR A 32 -1.00 -20.74 -13.43
C THR A 32 -0.47 -22.11 -13.00
N ASP A 33 0.51 -22.63 -13.77
CA ASP A 33 1.31 -23.82 -13.40
C ASP A 33 2.67 -23.44 -12.77
N HIS A 34 2.79 -22.23 -12.24
CA HIS A 34 4.02 -21.76 -11.63
C HIS A 34 4.15 -22.23 -10.19
N GLU A 35 5.39 -22.27 -9.68
CA GLU A 35 5.68 -22.48 -8.26
C GLU A 35 6.09 -21.15 -7.62
N HIS A 36 5.76 -21.00 -6.35
CA HIS A 36 6.10 -19.81 -5.57
C HIS A 36 6.84 -20.16 -4.28
N ILE A 37 7.91 -19.42 -4.01
CA ILE A 37 8.67 -19.48 -2.78
C ILE A 37 8.60 -18.12 -2.12
N LEU A 38 8.28 -18.09 -0.85
CA LEU A 38 8.29 -16.89 -0.03
C LEU A 38 9.32 -17.06 1.09
N ILE A 39 10.26 -16.12 1.21
CA ILE A 39 11.23 -16.08 2.31
C ILE A 39 10.99 -14.83 3.15
N VAL A 40 10.61 -15.02 4.41
CA VAL A 40 10.20 -13.94 5.33
C VAL A 40 10.77 -14.14 6.74
N PRO A 41 10.88 -13.07 7.55
CA PRO A 41 11.21 -13.20 8.96
C PRO A 41 10.07 -13.85 9.74
N GLY A 42 10.41 -14.68 10.71
CA GLY A 42 9.44 -15.36 11.58
C GLY A 42 9.87 -15.44 13.04
N PRO A 43 8.95 -15.84 13.94
CA PRO A 43 9.28 -16.10 15.35
C PRO A 43 10.13 -17.35 15.54
N ARG A 44 10.11 -18.27 14.60
CA ARG A 44 10.87 -19.53 14.55
C ARG A 44 11.25 -19.84 13.11
N THR A 45 12.22 -20.73 12.93
CA THR A 45 12.57 -21.23 11.60
C THR A 45 11.67 -22.41 11.26
N GLU A 46 10.85 -22.27 10.23
CA GLU A 46 9.94 -23.31 9.75
C GLU A 46 9.65 -23.12 8.24
N CYS A 47 9.18 -24.18 7.60
CA CYS A 47 8.71 -24.14 6.22
C CYS A 47 7.27 -24.68 6.16
N ILE A 48 6.38 -23.85 5.62
CA ILE A 48 5.00 -24.27 5.33
C ILE A 48 4.92 -24.57 3.85
N THR A 49 4.55 -25.82 3.52
CA THR A 49 4.43 -26.30 2.14
C THR A 49 2.97 -26.40 1.75
N GLY A 50 2.59 -25.69 0.70
CA GLY A 50 1.33 -25.84 -0.01
C GLY A 50 1.54 -26.61 -1.33
N GLU A 51 0.50 -26.72 -2.14
CA GLU A 51 0.53 -27.47 -3.41
C GLU A 51 1.61 -26.94 -4.38
N ARG A 52 1.62 -25.63 -4.64
CA ARG A 52 2.60 -24.95 -5.52
C ARG A 52 3.31 -23.80 -4.83
N SER A 53 3.31 -23.77 -3.48
CA SER A 53 3.95 -22.72 -2.71
C SER A 53 4.70 -23.26 -1.51
N ARG A 54 5.83 -22.62 -1.19
CA ARG A 54 6.61 -22.86 0.02
C ARG A 54 6.91 -21.53 0.72
N ILE A 55 6.55 -21.43 1.99
CA ILE A 55 6.80 -20.25 2.80
C ILE A 55 7.86 -20.60 3.84
N TYR A 56 9.02 -19.99 3.71
CA TYR A 56 10.13 -20.11 4.64
C TYR A 56 10.12 -18.98 5.64
N TYR A 57 9.81 -19.28 6.88
CA TYR A 57 10.03 -18.39 8.00
C TYR A 57 11.44 -18.59 8.54
N ILE A 58 12.21 -17.51 8.68
CA ILE A 58 13.54 -17.54 9.27
C ILE A 58 13.46 -16.85 10.64
N HIS A 59 13.90 -17.54 11.70
CA HIS A 59 13.92 -16.96 13.04
C HIS A 59 14.60 -15.59 13.03
N SER A 60 13.92 -14.58 13.52
CA SER A 60 14.33 -13.18 13.45
C SER A 60 13.89 -12.41 14.70
N PRO A 61 14.76 -11.59 15.31
CA PRO A 61 14.40 -10.80 16.47
C PRO A 61 13.36 -9.74 16.14
N LEU A 62 12.53 -9.42 17.13
CA LEU A 62 11.50 -8.39 17.01
C LEU A 62 12.15 -7.00 17.08
N ILE A 63 11.87 -6.13 16.07
CA ILE A 63 12.38 -4.75 16.03
C ILE A 63 11.39 -3.80 16.69
N ALA A 64 10.10 -3.95 16.37
CA ALA A 64 9.05 -3.06 16.83
C ALA A 64 7.86 -3.85 17.38
N ARG A 65 7.53 -3.61 18.64
CA ARG A 65 6.42 -4.31 19.31
C ARG A 65 5.05 -3.91 18.75
N SER A 66 4.88 -2.64 18.40
CA SER A 66 3.60 -2.10 17.88
C SER A 66 3.24 -2.64 16.49
N SER A 67 4.21 -2.77 15.59
CA SER A 67 4.01 -3.26 14.22
C SER A 67 4.38 -4.74 14.04
N ARG A 68 4.96 -5.36 15.07
CA ARG A 68 5.45 -6.75 15.07
C ARG A 68 6.43 -7.07 13.93
N TYR A 69 7.14 -6.07 13.40
CA TYR A 69 8.21 -6.30 12.43
C TYR A 69 9.44 -6.95 13.08
N ARG A 70 10.09 -7.81 12.30
CA ARG A 70 11.30 -8.55 12.70
C ARG A 70 12.46 -8.25 11.75
N ALA A 71 13.69 -8.24 12.28
CA ALA A 71 14.89 -8.08 11.47
C ALA A 71 15.39 -9.44 11.00
N LEU A 72 15.37 -9.69 9.70
CA LEU A 72 15.99 -10.90 9.14
C LEU A 72 17.50 -10.71 9.07
N ILE A 73 18.21 -11.22 10.08
CA ILE A 73 19.67 -11.08 10.23
C ILE A 73 20.40 -12.29 9.64
N ASN A 74 19.77 -13.47 9.64
CA ASN A 74 20.40 -14.71 9.18
C ASN A 74 20.38 -14.81 7.64
N LEU A 75 21.24 -14.05 6.98
CA LEU A 75 21.37 -14.01 5.52
C LEU A 75 21.94 -15.32 4.94
N ARG A 76 22.66 -16.12 5.75
CA ARG A 76 23.15 -17.45 5.32
C ARG A 76 22.00 -18.43 5.12
N ALA A 77 20.97 -18.39 5.96
CA ALA A 77 19.78 -19.21 5.76
C ALA A 77 19.06 -18.87 4.46
N VAL A 78 18.98 -17.58 4.09
CA VAL A 78 18.43 -17.13 2.79
C VAL A 78 19.20 -17.75 1.64
N GLU A 79 20.54 -17.68 1.66
CA GLU A 79 21.40 -18.25 0.63
C GLU A 79 21.19 -19.77 0.49
N GLN A 80 21.20 -20.51 1.59
CA GLN A 80 20.95 -21.96 1.60
C GLN A 80 19.57 -22.33 1.00
N ILE A 81 18.54 -21.54 1.28
CA ILE A 81 17.21 -21.74 0.69
C ILE A 81 17.27 -21.49 -0.81
N LEU A 82 17.89 -20.40 -1.28
CA LEU A 82 18.01 -20.08 -2.71
C LEU A 82 18.84 -21.13 -3.46
N GLU A 83 19.93 -21.64 -2.87
CA GLU A 83 20.76 -22.71 -3.43
C GLU A 83 19.97 -24.02 -3.59
N ARG A 84 19.15 -24.37 -2.59
CA ARG A 84 18.32 -25.56 -2.62
C ARG A 84 17.16 -25.47 -3.59
N GLU A 85 16.46 -24.32 -3.58
CA GLU A 85 15.23 -24.14 -4.36
C GLU A 85 15.48 -23.80 -5.82
N ARG A 86 16.62 -23.14 -6.14
CA ARG A 86 16.97 -22.75 -7.50
C ARG A 86 15.82 -22.09 -8.26
N PRO A 87 15.25 -20.96 -7.77
CA PRO A 87 14.17 -20.29 -8.47
C PRO A 87 14.62 -19.78 -9.86
N ASP A 88 13.68 -19.62 -10.76
CA ASP A 88 13.92 -19.03 -12.08
C ASP A 88 14.07 -17.51 -12.03
N LEU A 89 13.52 -16.86 -10.99
CA LEU A 89 13.57 -15.42 -10.76
C LEU A 89 13.37 -15.13 -9.27
N ILE A 90 14.10 -14.14 -8.78
CA ILE A 90 13.99 -13.62 -7.41
C ILE A 90 13.39 -12.21 -7.46
N GLU A 91 12.36 -11.94 -6.65
CA GLU A 91 11.88 -10.59 -6.39
C GLU A 91 12.25 -10.15 -4.97
N SER A 92 12.91 -9.00 -4.85
CA SER A 92 13.22 -8.36 -3.57
C SER A 92 12.24 -7.22 -3.30
N GLY A 93 11.46 -7.33 -2.23
CA GLY A 93 10.40 -6.38 -1.87
C GLY A 93 10.85 -5.26 -0.92
N ASP A 94 12.13 -5.15 -0.58
CA ASP A 94 12.63 -4.12 0.34
C ASP A 94 14.03 -3.62 -0.03
N PRO A 95 14.41 -2.36 0.39
CA PRO A 95 15.66 -1.73 -0.02
C PRO A 95 16.83 -1.97 0.94
N TYR A 96 16.77 -3.00 1.79
CA TYR A 96 17.78 -3.18 2.83
C TYR A 96 18.74 -4.34 2.54
N GLN A 97 19.33 -4.90 3.59
CA GLN A 97 20.31 -5.99 3.49
C GLN A 97 19.81 -7.21 2.72
N MET A 98 18.50 -7.48 2.73
CA MET A 98 17.90 -8.56 1.96
C MET A 98 18.04 -8.34 0.45
N ALA A 99 17.91 -7.11 -0.02
CA ALA A 99 18.09 -6.75 -1.41
C ALA A 99 19.53 -7.04 -1.88
N TRP A 100 20.52 -6.60 -1.11
CA TRP A 100 21.93 -6.89 -1.42
C TRP A 100 22.24 -8.38 -1.40
N LYS A 101 21.63 -9.12 -0.43
CA LYS A 101 21.79 -10.58 -0.39
C LYS A 101 21.12 -11.27 -1.57
N ALA A 102 19.94 -10.79 -1.98
CA ALA A 102 19.25 -11.31 -3.17
C ALA A 102 20.12 -11.11 -4.43
N ILE A 103 20.68 -9.92 -4.63
CA ILE A 103 21.57 -9.62 -5.76
C ILE A 103 22.79 -10.54 -5.72
N ALA A 104 23.52 -10.60 -4.61
CA ALA A 104 24.72 -11.43 -4.49
C ALA A 104 24.42 -12.93 -4.71
N SER A 105 23.29 -13.43 -4.18
CA SER A 105 22.87 -14.82 -4.43
C SER A 105 22.43 -15.05 -5.86
N GLY A 106 21.71 -14.09 -6.47
CA GLY A 106 21.31 -14.14 -7.87
C GLY A 106 22.51 -14.21 -8.81
N ASP A 107 23.53 -13.38 -8.58
CA ASP A 107 24.76 -13.40 -9.35
C ASP A 107 25.49 -14.75 -9.20
N ALA A 108 25.67 -15.26 -7.98
CA ALA A 108 26.32 -16.54 -7.73
C ALA A 108 25.58 -17.74 -8.36
N LEU A 109 24.27 -17.70 -8.37
CA LEU A 109 23.41 -18.75 -8.88
C LEU A 109 23.01 -18.57 -10.35
N ARG A 110 23.35 -17.44 -10.97
CA ARG A 110 22.95 -17.03 -12.32
C ARG A 110 21.44 -16.90 -12.49
N ILE A 111 20.78 -16.34 -11.49
CA ILE A 111 19.32 -16.14 -11.43
C ILE A 111 19.03 -14.64 -11.51
N PRO A 112 18.16 -14.16 -12.41
CA PRO A 112 17.78 -12.75 -12.46
C PRO A 112 17.06 -12.32 -11.18
N VAL A 113 17.43 -11.13 -10.70
CA VAL A 113 16.82 -10.52 -9.51
C VAL A 113 16.13 -9.23 -9.92
N VAL A 114 14.84 -9.09 -9.58
CA VAL A 114 14.09 -7.85 -9.72
C VAL A 114 13.86 -7.21 -8.36
N GLY A 115 13.87 -5.89 -8.31
CA GLY A 115 13.56 -5.15 -7.09
C GLY A 115 12.21 -4.48 -7.19
N PHE A 116 11.32 -4.65 -6.19
CA PHE A 116 10.07 -3.91 -6.14
C PHE A 116 10.18 -2.73 -5.17
N TYR A 117 10.02 -1.51 -5.66
CA TYR A 117 10.07 -0.29 -4.88
C TYR A 117 8.69 0.01 -4.27
N HIS A 118 8.29 -0.76 -3.26
CA HIS A 118 6.98 -0.64 -2.61
C HIS A 118 6.79 0.64 -1.79
N SER A 119 7.86 1.26 -1.31
CA SER A 119 7.81 2.42 -0.42
C SER A 119 8.78 3.51 -0.85
N HIS A 120 8.29 4.73 -0.94
CA HIS A 120 9.12 5.92 -1.20
C HIS A 120 9.80 6.40 0.10
N PHE A 121 10.58 5.50 0.72
CA PHE A 121 11.15 5.67 2.05
C PHE A 121 12.01 6.94 2.24
N PRO A 122 12.75 7.46 1.24
CA PRO A 122 13.50 8.71 1.43
C PRO A 122 12.56 9.88 1.76
N GLU A 123 11.45 10.01 1.04
CA GLU A 123 10.49 11.09 1.26
C GLU A 123 9.62 10.85 2.50
N ALA A 124 9.15 9.61 2.70
CA ALA A 124 8.23 9.28 3.78
C ALA A 124 8.88 9.35 5.18
N TYR A 125 10.12 8.89 5.31
CA TYR A 125 10.77 8.73 6.62
C TYR A 125 12.00 9.62 6.79
N ILE A 126 12.92 9.64 5.79
CA ILE A 126 14.19 10.35 5.92
C ILE A 126 13.96 11.86 5.89
N ARG A 127 13.16 12.38 4.98
CA ARG A 127 12.84 13.81 4.90
C ARG A 127 12.22 14.33 6.19
N SER A 128 11.34 13.54 6.81
CA SER A 128 10.71 13.92 8.08
C SER A 128 11.71 14.02 9.24
N ALA A 129 12.68 13.11 9.28
CA ALA A 129 13.76 13.14 10.28
C ALA A 129 14.80 14.25 9.96
N ALA A 130 15.12 14.46 8.69
CA ALA A 130 16.11 15.45 8.24
C ALA A 130 15.72 16.91 8.56
N LYS A 131 14.43 17.21 8.73
CA LYS A 131 13.94 18.54 9.14
C LYS A 131 14.54 19.02 10.46
N TYR A 132 14.89 18.10 11.36
CA TYR A 132 15.49 18.45 12.67
C TYR A 132 17.00 18.72 12.59
N LEU A 133 17.66 18.44 11.46
CA LEU A 133 19.10 18.63 11.26
C LEU A 133 19.49 19.98 10.67
N GLY A 134 18.50 20.84 10.38
CA GLY A 134 18.70 22.06 9.62
C GLY A 134 18.76 21.82 8.10
N ARG A 135 18.67 22.92 7.32
CA ARG A 135 18.45 22.84 5.86
C ARG A 135 19.59 22.12 5.12
N THR A 136 20.85 22.54 5.33
CA THR A 136 22.01 22.01 4.61
C THR A 136 22.31 20.55 4.95
N ALA A 137 22.26 20.18 6.24
CA ALA A 137 22.45 18.81 6.67
C ALA A 137 21.28 17.90 6.20
N GLY A 138 20.06 18.41 6.23
CA GLY A 138 18.88 17.72 5.73
C GLY A 138 18.97 17.42 4.23
N GLU A 139 19.42 18.37 3.42
CA GLU A 139 19.66 18.19 1.97
C GLU A 139 20.75 17.14 1.71
N ALA A 140 21.86 17.17 2.46
CA ALA A 140 22.93 16.18 2.32
C ALA A 140 22.46 14.75 2.67
N VAL A 141 21.63 14.58 3.68
CA VAL A 141 21.04 13.29 4.04
C VAL A 141 20.09 12.78 2.95
N MET A 142 19.28 13.68 2.36
CA MET A 142 18.41 13.32 1.24
C MET A 142 19.21 12.91 -0.01
N ASP A 143 20.28 13.61 -0.32
CA ASP A 143 21.17 13.26 -1.44
C ASP A 143 21.88 11.92 -1.22
N PHE A 144 22.30 11.63 0.00
CA PHE A 144 22.81 10.31 0.35
C PHE A 144 21.76 9.21 0.13
N ALA A 145 20.52 9.44 0.58
CA ALA A 145 19.43 8.49 0.40
C ALA A 145 19.12 8.25 -1.10
N ARG A 146 19.10 9.30 -1.92
CA ARG A 146 18.91 9.17 -3.38
C ARG A 146 20.05 8.37 -4.04
N ARG A 147 21.32 8.64 -3.67
CA ARG A 147 22.48 7.88 -4.15
C ARG A 147 22.38 6.42 -3.72
N TYR A 148 21.95 6.15 -2.51
CA TYR A 148 21.75 4.78 -2.03
C TYR A 148 20.68 4.06 -2.88
N VAL A 149 19.52 4.67 -3.10
CA VAL A 149 18.46 4.13 -3.95
C VAL A 149 18.99 3.83 -5.35
N ARG A 150 19.65 4.80 -5.99
CA ARG A 150 20.25 4.61 -7.30
C ARG A 150 21.21 3.42 -7.31
N ASN A 151 22.17 3.40 -6.38
CA ASN A 151 23.21 2.36 -6.34
C ASN A 151 22.62 0.96 -6.15
N LEU A 152 21.56 0.83 -5.33
CA LEU A 152 20.89 -0.45 -5.12
C LEU A 152 20.05 -0.85 -6.33
N TYR A 153 19.14 0.04 -6.77
CA TYR A 153 18.11 -0.34 -7.74
C TYR A 153 18.65 -0.49 -9.16
N THR A 154 19.78 0.12 -9.49
CA THR A 154 20.51 -0.14 -10.76
C THR A 154 21.17 -1.52 -10.83
N GLN A 155 21.34 -2.23 -9.70
CA GLN A 155 21.88 -3.59 -9.69
C GLN A 155 20.86 -4.65 -10.09
N PHE A 156 19.57 -4.38 -9.93
CA PHE A 156 18.53 -5.32 -10.32
C PHE A 156 18.43 -5.47 -11.84
N ALA A 157 17.98 -6.63 -12.30
CA ALA A 157 17.68 -6.84 -13.73
C ALA A 157 16.51 -5.96 -14.21
N ALA A 158 15.56 -5.67 -13.32
CA ALA A 158 14.52 -4.66 -13.49
C ALA A 158 14.08 -4.10 -12.11
N THR A 159 13.69 -2.84 -12.09
CA THR A 159 13.13 -2.17 -10.91
C THR A 159 11.64 -1.95 -11.14
N LEU A 160 10.81 -2.66 -10.39
CA LEU A 160 9.37 -2.55 -10.43
C LEU A 160 8.91 -1.38 -9.55
N VAL A 161 7.96 -0.60 -10.03
CA VAL A 161 7.37 0.54 -9.31
C VAL A 161 5.85 0.52 -9.45
N PRO A 162 5.09 0.93 -8.41
CA PRO A 162 3.63 0.86 -8.43
C PRO A 162 2.96 1.93 -9.31
N SER A 163 3.71 2.87 -9.88
CA SER A 163 3.18 3.89 -10.79
C SER A 163 4.25 4.47 -11.69
N ASP A 164 3.87 4.97 -12.92
CA ASP A 164 4.83 5.64 -13.82
C ASP A 164 5.37 6.95 -13.24
N ARG A 165 4.57 7.67 -12.41
CA ARG A 165 5.04 8.89 -11.73
C ARG A 165 6.19 8.58 -10.78
N LEU A 166 6.05 7.53 -9.96
CA LEU A 166 7.14 7.09 -9.11
C LEU A 166 8.31 6.57 -9.94
N GLY A 167 8.02 5.93 -11.07
CA GLY A 167 9.02 5.53 -12.05
C GLY A 167 9.79 6.70 -12.64
N ALA A 168 9.13 7.81 -12.97
CA ALA A 168 9.77 9.03 -13.42
C ALA A 168 10.71 9.61 -12.36
N VAL A 169 10.27 9.66 -11.09
CA VAL A 169 11.12 10.09 -9.97
C VAL A 169 12.38 9.24 -9.84
N LEU A 170 12.28 7.92 -9.97
CA LEU A 170 13.46 7.04 -9.91
C LEU A 170 14.38 7.23 -11.12
N ARG A 171 13.85 7.45 -12.33
CA ARG A 171 14.65 7.76 -13.52
C ARG A 171 15.40 9.08 -13.35
N ASP A 172 14.76 10.11 -12.79
CA ASP A 172 15.42 11.39 -12.45
C ASP A 172 16.56 11.21 -11.44
N TRP A 173 16.47 10.16 -10.60
CA TRP A 173 17.57 9.79 -9.69
C TRP A 173 18.65 8.91 -10.37
N GLY A 174 18.48 8.54 -11.64
CA GLY A 174 19.41 7.74 -12.42
C GLY A 174 19.19 6.23 -12.31
N VAL A 175 17.95 5.77 -12.11
CA VAL A 175 17.56 4.35 -12.16
C VAL A 175 16.87 4.10 -13.51
N ASP A 176 17.60 3.56 -14.49
CA ASP A 176 17.12 3.45 -15.88
C ASP A 176 16.32 2.17 -16.18
N ASN A 177 16.47 1.13 -15.36
CA ASN A 177 15.84 -0.19 -15.52
C ASN A 177 14.41 -0.26 -14.93
N VAL A 178 13.71 0.88 -14.81
CA VAL A 178 12.39 0.97 -14.18
C VAL A 178 11.28 0.44 -15.09
N ARG A 179 10.41 -0.41 -14.50
CA ARG A 179 9.17 -0.93 -15.09
C ARG A 179 7.99 -0.61 -14.17
N ALA A 180 6.97 0.04 -14.68
CA ALA A 180 5.76 0.33 -13.90
C ALA A 180 4.81 -0.89 -13.89
N VAL A 181 4.43 -1.30 -12.68
CA VAL A 181 3.45 -2.36 -12.42
C VAL A 181 2.54 -1.88 -11.30
N ASN A 182 1.28 -1.63 -11.60
CA ASN A 182 0.30 -1.24 -10.59
C ASN A 182 0.15 -2.33 -9.53
N LEU A 183 -0.34 -1.97 -8.36
CA LEU A 183 -0.92 -2.94 -7.43
C LEU A 183 -2.40 -3.12 -7.76
N GLY A 184 -2.99 -4.20 -7.28
CA GLY A 184 -4.35 -4.57 -7.61
C GLY A 184 -5.30 -4.54 -6.41
N VAL A 185 -6.54 -4.92 -6.68
CA VAL A 185 -7.58 -5.13 -5.69
C VAL A 185 -8.27 -6.48 -5.94
N ASN A 186 -8.73 -7.11 -4.87
CA ASN A 186 -9.53 -8.33 -4.94
C ASN A 186 -11.00 -7.96 -5.21
N THR A 187 -11.40 -7.97 -6.47
CA THR A 187 -12.74 -7.58 -6.93
C THR A 187 -13.83 -8.61 -6.62
N THR A 188 -13.48 -9.78 -6.07
CA THR A 188 -14.48 -10.72 -5.56
C THR A 188 -14.92 -10.40 -4.14
N VAL A 189 -14.08 -9.71 -3.37
CA VAL A 189 -14.36 -9.27 -2.00
C VAL A 189 -14.79 -7.79 -1.98
N PHE A 190 -13.98 -6.96 -2.63
CA PHE A 190 -14.26 -5.53 -2.77
C PHE A 190 -15.06 -5.28 -4.05
N THR A 191 -16.36 -5.34 -3.93
CA THR A 191 -17.33 -5.18 -5.03
C THR A 191 -18.58 -4.47 -4.50
N PRO A 192 -19.31 -3.71 -5.32
CA PRO A 192 -20.56 -3.11 -4.90
C PRO A 192 -21.60 -4.19 -4.59
N THR A 193 -22.18 -4.15 -3.40
CA THR A 193 -23.28 -5.01 -2.98
C THR A 193 -24.29 -4.14 -2.22
N PRO A 194 -25.43 -3.80 -2.80
CA PRO A 194 -26.36 -2.80 -2.22
C PRO A 194 -26.86 -3.15 -0.82
N ASP A 195 -27.17 -4.43 -0.59
CA ASP A 195 -27.84 -4.90 0.63
C ASP A 195 -27.00 -4.76 1.91
N ASP A 196 -25.66 -4.75 1.78
CA ASP A 196 -24.76 -4.65 2.93
C ASP A 196 -24.57 -3.21 3.45
N ALA A 197 -24.80 -2.21 2.61
CA ALA A 197 -24.54 -0.81 2.96
C ALA A 197 -25.50 -0.32 4.05
N GLU A 198 -26.79 -0.52 3.86
CA GLU A 198 -27.83 -0.11 4.80
C GLU A 198 -27.73 -0.88 6.12
N ALA A 199 -27.57 -2.21 6.06
CA ALA A 199 -27.38 -3.04 7.26
C ALA A 199 -26.14 -2.58 8.07
N THR A 200 -25.06 -2.22 7.42
CA THR A 200 -23.84 -1.73 8.08
C THR A 200 -24.07 -0.35 8.73
N ARG A 201 -24.84 0.53 8.11
CA ARG A 201 -25.20 1.83 8.72
C ARG A 201 -26.07 1.65 9.97
N VAL A 202 -27.00 0.69 9.94
CA VAL A 202 -27.82 0.32 11.11
C VAL A 202 -26.94 -0.26 12.23
N ASP A 203 -26.04 -1.20 11.91
CA ASP A 203 -25.09 -1.80 12.87
C ASP A 203 -24.21 -0.73 13.54
N LEU A 204 -23.82 0.31 12.82
CA LEU A 204 -23.03 1.45 13.31
C LEU A 204 -23.90 2.53 13.99
N GLN A 205 -25.22 2.35 14.04
CA GLN A 205 -26.19 3.32 14.60
C GLN A 205 -26.08 4.72 13.94
N LEU A 206 -25.82 4.74 12.63
CA LEU A 206 -25.67 5.99 11.90
C LEU A 206 -27.02 6.56 11.50
N PRO A 207 -27.30 7.85 11.76
CA PRO A 207 -28.47 8.52 11.23
C PRO A 207 -28.47 8.52 9.69
N GLU A 208 -29.63 8.25 9.09
CA GLU A 208 -29.77 8.18 7.62
C GLU A 208 -29.40 9.49 6.92
N GLU A 209 -29.70 10.62 7.56
CA GLU A 209 -29.47 11.95 7.01
C GLU A 209 -28.00 12.36 6.98
N ARG A 210 -27.14 11.70 7.79
CA ARG A 210 -25.71 12.03 7.86
C ARG A 210 -24.92 11.39 6.72
N ARG A 211 -24.08 12.19 6.06
CA ARG A 211 -23.09 11.69 5.10
C ARG A 211 -21.96 10.98 5.83
N LEU A 212 -21.72 9.72 5.48
CA LEU A 212 -20.66 8.91 6.08
C LEU A 212 -19.34 9.12 5.34
N LEU A 213 -18.40 9.77 6.01
CA LEU A 213 -17.00 9.90 5.58
C LEU A 213 -16.19 8.75 6.17
N LEU A 214 -15.40 8.05 5.37
CA LEU A 214 -14.58 6.93 5.81
C LEU A 214 -13.09 7.22 5.65
N TYR A 215 -12.33 6.88 6.67
CA TYR A 215 -10.87 6.74 6.62
C TYR A 215 -10.47 5.34 7.08
N VAL A 216 -9.59 4.70 6.32
CA VAL A 216 -8.98 3.40 6.70
C VAL A 216 -7.47 3.54 6.60
N GLY A 217 -6.78 3.26 7.71
CA GLY A 217 -5.33 3.29 7.69
C GLY A 217 -4.70 3.48 9.06
N ARG A 218 -3.37 3.42 9.10
CA ARG A 218 -2.60 3.67 10.31
C ARG A 218 -2.77 5.12 10.76
N LEU A 219 -3.02 5.32 12.05
CA LEU A 219 -3.10 6.67 12.65
C LEU A 219 -1.69 7.19 12.94
N ALA A 220 -1.09 7.83 11.94
CA ALA A 220 0.30 8.24 12.01
C ALA A 220 0.56 9.46 11.11
N ARG A 221 1.60 10.22 11.48
CA ARG A 221 2.00 11.46 10.81
C ARG A 221 2.22 11.31 9.31
N GLU A 222 2.82 10.19 8.88
CA GLU A 222 3.06 9.90 7.47
C GLU A 222 1.75 9.67 6.68
N LYS A 223 0.65 9.38 7.36
CA LYS A 223 -0.70 9.25 6.80
C LYS A 223 -1.51 10.54 6.90
N ASN A 224 -0.95 11.58 7.51
CA ASN A 224 -1.55 12.91 7.63
C ASN A 224 -2.91 12.94 8.34
N THR A 225 -3.10 12.05 9.34
CA THR A 225 -4.38 11.87 10.04
C THR A 225 -4.79 13.08 10.85
N GLN A 226 -3.85 13.82 11.43
CA GLN A 226 -4.16 15.08 12.15
C GLN A 226 -4.80 16.13 11.24
N LEU A 227 -4.39 16.19 9.96
CA LEU A 227 -5.03 17.10 9.01
C LEU A 227 -6.49 16.70 8.75
N LEU A 228 -6.76 15.38 8.61
CA LEU A 228 -8.13 14.88 8.47
C LEU A 228 -8.99 15.27 9.68
N PHE A 229 -8.47 15.10 10.90
CA PHE A 229 -9.21 15.40 12.12
C PHE A 229 -9.57 16.89 12.20
N ARG A 230 -8.60 17.78 11.92
CA ARG A 230 -8.85 19.22 11.86
C ARG A 230 -9.78 19.61 10.70
N ALA A 231 -9.67 18.94 9.56
CA ALA A 231 -10.59 19.17 8.44
C ALA A 231 -12.02 18.78 8.81
N PHE A 232 -12.20 17.68 9.55
CA PHE A 232 -13.51 17.29 10.04
C PHE A 232 -14.08 18.30 11.05
N GLU A 233 -13.25 18.85 11.94
CA GLU A 233 -13.67 19.95 12.83
C GLU A 233 -14.14 21.19 12.05
N CYS A 234 -13.38 21.59 11.02
CA CYS A 234 -13.78 22.69 10.15
C CYS A 234 -15.11 22.40 9.42
N LEU A 235 -15.30 21.16 8.98
CA LEU A 235 -16.51 20.71 8.29
C LEU A 235 -17.72 20.73 9.22
N ASP A 236 -17.57 20.20 10.42
CA ASP A 236 -18.62 20.13 11.44
C ASP A 236 -19.06 21.53 11.92
N GLN A 237 -18.14 22.50 11.97
CA GLN A 237 -18.44 23.92 12.23
C GLN A 237 -19.25 24.58 11.11
N ARG A 238 -19.00 24.23 9.83
CA ARG A 238 -19.69 24.79 8.66
C ARG A 238 -21.06 24.20 8.42
N ALA A 239 -21.19 22.89 8.66
CA ALA A 239 -22.40 22.11 8.41
C ALA A 239 -22.67 21.17 9.61
N PRO A 240 -23.12 21.69 10.76
CA PRO A 240 -23.32 20.92 11.98
C PRO A 240 -24.29 19.78 11.77
N GLY A 241 -23.89 18.56 12.13
CA GLY A 241 -24.73 17.36 12.07
C GLY A 241 -24.95 16.76 10.68
N GLU A 242 -24.38 17.33 9.60
CA GLU A 242 -24.53 16.77 8.25
C GLU A 242 -23.59 15.60 7.98
N PHE A 243 -22.48 15.51 8.72
CA PHE A 243 -21.42 14.53 8.46
C PHE A 243 -21.16 13.63 9.65
N HIS A 244 -20.78 12.39 9.36
CA HIS A 244 -20.26 11.43 10.32
C HIS A 244 -18.90 10.91 9.83
N LEU A 245 -17.89 10.89 10.69
CA LEU A 245 -16.55 10.37 10.37
C LEU A 245 -16.37 8.98 10.99
N LEU A 246 -16.21 7.96 10.15
CA LEU A 246 -15.79 6.62 10.55
C LEU A 246 -14.30 6.47 10.31
N VAL A 247 -13.55 6.20 11.36
CA VAL A 247 -12.10 5.95 11.31
C VAL A 247 -11.83 4.49 11.65
N ILE A 248 -11.17 3.76 10.73
CA ILE A 248 -10.76 2.37 10.95
C ILE A 248 -9.23 2.31 10.94
N GLY A 249 -8.65 2.00 12.09
CA GLY A 249 -7.21 1.86 12.23
C GLY A 249 -6.69 2.22 13.62
N ASP A 250 -5.40 1.96 13.81
CA ASP A 250 -4.70 2.26 15.06
C ASP A 250 -3.33 2.87 14.77
N GLY A 251 -2.73 3.51 15.76
CA GLY A 251 -1.40 4.10 15.60
C GLY A 251 -1.04 5.14 16.66
N PRO A 252 0.13 5.79 16.49
CA PRO A 252 0.62 6.79 17.45
C PRO A 252 -0.32 7.98 17.67
N GLU A 253 -1.11 8.37 16.66
CA GLU A 253 -2.03 9.53 16.71
C GLU A 253 -3.44 9.16 17.21
N GLN A 254 -3.58 8.07 18.00
CA GLN A 254 -4.86 7.68 18.61
C GLN A 254 -5.34 8.66 19.70
N ALA A 255 -4.44 9.42 20.32
CA ALA A 255 -4.80 10.39 21.34
C ALA A 255 -5.59 11.55 20.73
N GLU A 256 -5.16 12.05 19.59
CA GLU A 256 -5.80 13.13 18.84
C GLU A 256 -7.20 12.69 18.34
N LEU A 257 -7.35 11.43 17.94
CA LEU A 257 -8.66 10.91 17.56
C LEU A 257 -9.62 10.81 18.76
N ARG A 258 -9.12 10.43 19.93
CA ARG A 258 -9.95 10.43 21.16
C ARG A 258 -10.36 11.84 21.56
N GLU A 259 -9.49 12.82 21.38
CA GLU A 259 -9.81 14.22 21.61
C GLU A 259 -10.91 14.68 20.65
N LEU A 260 -10.78 14.34 19.35
CA LEU A 260 -11.83 14.62 18.37
C LEU A 260 -13.17 13.97 18.72
N GLN A 261 -13.18 12.74 19.23
CA GLN A 261 -14.41 12.06 19.67
C GLN A 261 -15.04 12.66 20.93
N SER A 262 -14.25 13.36 21.76
CA SER A 262 -14.72 13.86 23.05
C SER A 262 -15.86 14.87 22.87
N GLY A 263 -17.04 14.52 23.39
CA GLY A 263 -18.24 15.35 23.30
C GLY A 263 -18.92 15.39 21.94
N ARG A 264 -18.55 14.49 21.00
CA ARG A 264 -19.17 14.36 19.67
C ARG A 264 -19.85 12.99 19.50
N ASP A 265 -21.01 12.99 18.87
CA ASP A 265 -21.76 11.79 18.48
C ASP A 265 -21.55 11.40 17.00
N ASN A 266 -20.79 12.21 16.25
CA ASN A 266 -20.59 12.07 14.83
C ASN A 266 -19.16 11.61 14.44
N VAL A 267 -18.44 10.96 15.37
CA VAL A 267 -17.14 10.34 15.12
C VAL A 267 -17.12 8.93 15.71
N THR A 268 -17.00 7.93 14.86
CA THR A 268 -16.85 6.52 15.25
C THR A 268 -15.44 6.04 14.98
N TRP A 269 -14.83 5.35 15.94
CA TRP A 269 -13.50 4.76 15.81
C TRP A 269 -13.54 3.25 16.03
N LEU A 270 -13.09 2.51 14.99
CA LEU A 270 -12.83 1.08 15.03
C LEU A 270 -11.32 0.85 14.97
N ARG A 271 -10.75 0.24 15.99
CA ARG A 271 -9.29 0.13 16.09
C ARG A 271 -8.65 -0.70 14.99
N TYR A 272 -9.29 -1.78 14.60
CA TYR A 272 -8.74 -2.68 13.60
C TYR A 272 -9.82 -3.58 13.00
N CYS A 273 -9.78 -3.75 11.69
CA CYS A 273 -10.57 -4.72 10.96
C CYS A 273 -9.61 -5.70 10.26
N THR A 274 -9.66 -6.98 10.63
CA THR A 274 -8.78 -8.03 10.06
C THR A 274 -9.34 -8.65 8.81
N GLU A 275 -10.66 -8.76 8.75
CA GLU A 275 -11.36 -9.48 7.71
C GLU A 275 -11.68 -8.55 6.54
N SER A 276 -11.20 -8.92 5.35
CA SER A 276 -11.42 -8.10 4.15
C SER A 276 -12.90 -7.97 3.78
N SER A 277 -13.71 -8.99 4.05
CA SER A 277 -15.17 -8.97 3.84
C SER A 277 -15.87 -7.97 4.75
N GLU A 278 -15.48 -7.90 6.02
CA GLU A 278 -15.99 -6.91 6.96
C GLU A 278 -15.54 -5.49 6.54
N LEU A 279 -14.29 -5.32 6.17
CA LEU A 279 -13.78 -4.04 5.68
C LEU A 279 -14.54 -3.56 4.43
N ALA A 280 -14.88 -4.49 3.52
CA ALA A 280 -15.67 -4.18 2.33
C ALA A 280 -17.07 -3.66 2.67
N ARG A 281 -17.72 -4.15 3.75
CA ARG A 281 -19.00 -3.62 4.24
C ARG A 281 -18.90 -2.15 4.65
N TYR A 282 -17.82 -1.77 5.35
CA TYR A 282 -17.60 -0.36 5.72
C TYR A 282 -17.35 0.53 4.52
N TYR A 283 -16.60 0.05 3.52
CA TYR A 283 -16.44 0.80 2.27
C TYR A 283 -17.80 1.02 1.59
N ARG A 284 -18.63 -0.02 1.44
CA ARG A 284 -19.94 0.09 0.81
C ARG A 284 -20.92 1.01 1.55
N ALA A 285 -20.83 1.05 2.88
CA ALA A 285 -21.67 1.90 3.71
C ALA A 285 -21.32 3.39 3.62
N ALA A 286 -20.08 3.72 3.21
CA ALA A 286 -19.58 5.08 3.18
C ALA A 286 -20.05 5.83 1.91
N ASP A 287 -20.37 7.12 2.07
CA ASP A 287 -20.64 8.02 0.93
C ASP A 287 -19.37 8.47 0.25
N LEU A 288 -18.29 8.70 1.03
CA LEU A 288 -17.02 9.20 0.52
C LEU A 288 -15.85 8.66 1.35
N PHE A 289 -14.84 8.13 0.68
CA PHE A 289 -13.58 7.79 1.30
C PHE A 289 -12.62 8.97 1.24
N VAL A 290 -12.07 9.40 2.38
CA VAL A 290 -11.15 10.54 2.45
C VAL A 290 -9.74 10.04 2.69
N HIS A 291 -8.82 10.30 1.74
CA HIS A 291 -7.42 9.92 1.82
C HIS A 291 -6.53 11.17 2.04
N PRO A 292 -6.16 11.51 3.28
CA PRO A 292 -5.39 12.72 3.57
C PRO A 292 -3.88 12.58 3.29
N GLY A 293 -3.39 11.37 3.04
CA GLY A 293 -1.96 11.08 2.90
C GLY A 293 -1.37 11.64 1.60
N ILE A 294 -0.28 12.40 1.73
CA ILE A 294 0.44 12.99 0.59
C ILE A 294 1.66 12.19 0.14
N HIS A 295 2.13 11.25 0.95
CA HIS A 295 3.32 10.42 0.69
C HIS A 295 2.97 8.95 0.39
N GLU A 296 1.73 8.68 0.01
CA GLU A 296 1.28 7.32 -0.32
C GLU A 296 1.83 6.89 -1.68
N THR A 297 2.45 5.73 -1.74
CA THR A 297 3.05 5.23 -2.99
C THR A 297 2.03 4.64 -3.94
N PHE A 298 0.99 4.00 -3.41
CA PHE A 298 -0.09 3.42 -4.22
C PHE A 298 -1.49 3.63 -3.63
N GLY A 299 -1.71 3.37 -2.32
CA GLY A 299 -3.00 3.57 -1.68
C GLY A 299 -4.01 2.44 -1.93
N LEU A 300 -3.66 1.22 -1.57
CA LEU A 300 -4.55 0.05 -1.70
C LEU A 300 -5.93 0.29 -1.10
N VAL A 301 -6.01 0.94 0.06
CA VAL A 301 -7.28 1.27 0.74
C VAL A 301 -8.19 2.17 -0.09
N ALA A 302 -7.61 3.09 -0.86
CA ALA A 302 -8.37 3.95 -1.77
C ALA A 302 -8.85 3.16 -3.01
N LEU A 303 -8.08 2.18 -3.47
CA LEU A 303 -8.50 1.30 -4.55
C LEU A 303 -9.60 0.33 -4.09
N GLU A 304 -9.50 -0.20 -2.87
CA GLU A 304 -10.52 -1.05 -2.24
C GLU A 304 -11.85 -0.31 -2.11
N SER A 305 -11.81 0.94 -1.65
CA SER A 305 -12.97 1.83 -1.58
C SER A 305 -13.65 1.98 -2.95
N GLN A 306 -12.87 2.32 -3.98
CA GLN A 306 -13.38 2.48 -5.34
C GLN A 306 -13.95 1.18 -5.91
N ALA A 307 -13.31 0.05 -5.66
CA ALA A 307 -13.81 -1.26 -6.07
C ALA A 307 -15.17 -1.57 -5.42
N CYS A 308 -15.40 -1.14 -4.17
CA CYS A 308 -16.69 -1.23 -3.48
C CYS A 308 -17.75 -0.22 -3.99
N GLY A 309 -17.43 0.64 -4.92
CA GLY A 309 -18.34 1.67 -5.42
C GLY A 309 -18.37 2.95 -4.60
N THR A 310 -17.40 3.15 -3.69
CA THR A 310 -17.29 4.37 -2.88
C THR A 310 -16.23 5.28 -3.45
N PRO A 311 -16.59 6.49 -3.88
CA PRO A 311 -15.63 7.43 -4.47
C PRO A 311 -14.61 7.91 -3.43
N VAL A 312 -13.44 8.29 -3.91
CA VAL A 312 -12.30 8.71 -3.08
C VAL A 312 -12.02 10.20 -3.29
N LEU A 313 -11.68 10.88 -2.21
CA LEU A 313 -11.15 12.23 -2.23
C LEU A 313 -9.74 12.24 -1.66
N GLY A 314 -8.80 12.84 -2.38
CA GLY A 314 -7.40 12.97 -1.99
C GLY A 314 -6.92 14.41 -1.95
N ILE A 315 -5.61 14.60 -1.73
CA ILE A 315 -4.93 15.90 -1.77
C ILE A 315 -4.08 15.99 -3.03
N ARG A 316 -4.19 17.08 -3.78
CA ARG A 316 -3.46 17.33 -5.03
C ARG A 316 -1.94 17.30 -4.79
N GLY A 317 -1.21 16.72 -5.75
CA GLY A 317 0.24 16.58 -5.63
C GLY A 317 0.71 15.38 -4.80
N SER A 318 -0.22 14.60 -4.22
CA SER A 318 0.08 13.28 -3.68
C SER A 318 0.38 12.28 -4.79
N TYR A 319 0.99 11.13 -4.45
CA TYR A 319 1.21 10.05 -5.43
C TYR A 319 -0.07 9.26 -5.77
N MET A 320 -1.22 9.71 -5.26
CA MET A 320 -2.55 9.12 -5.45
C MET A 320 -3.21 9.50 -6.78
N ASP A 321 -2.61 10.38 -7.57
CA ASP A 321 -3.19 10.95 -8.79
C ASP A 321 -3.57 9.93 -9.88
N ARG A 322 -3.17 8.68 -9.74
CA ARG A 322 -3.52 7.57 -10.63
C ARG A 322 -4.48 6.56 -10.04
N ILE A 323 -4.69 6.63 -8.73
CA ILE A 323 -5.56 5.72 -8.01
C ILE A 323 -6.98 6.25 -7.92
N ILE A 324 -7.17 7.57 -7.94
CA ILE A 324 -8.51 8.14 -8.04
C ILE A 324 -8.95 8.10 -9.51
N LEU A 325 -9.70 7.06 -9.84
CA LEU A 325 -10.02 6.68 -11.22
C LEU A 325 -11.25 7.41 -11.78
N HIS A 326 -12.13 7.89 -10.89
CA HIS A 326 -13.46 8.33 -11.30
C HIS A 326 -13.51 9.74 -11.89
N ASP A 327 -12.62 10.64 -11.50
CA ASP A 327 -12.52 11.99 -12.10
C ASP A 327 -11.25 12.75 -11.69
N GLN A 328 -11.11 13.98 -12.28
CA GLN A 328 -10.00 14.89 -12.00
C GLN A 328 -10.33 15.97 -10.95
N GLU A 329 -11.55 15.97 -10.40
CA GLU A 329 -12.04 16.97 -9.45
C GLU A 329 -12.07 16.47 -8.01
N SER A 330 -11.70 15.22 -7.75
CA SER A 330 -11.71 14.61 -6.40
C SER A 330 -10.42 14.91 -5.61
N TRP A 331 -9.99 16.20 -5.65
CA TRP A 331 -8.74 16.64 -5.04
C TRP A 331 -8.94 17.94 -4.25
N ALA A 332 -8.52 17.93 -2.98
CA ALA A 332 -8.27 19.19 -2.28
C ALA A 332 -7.03 19.86 -2.88
N GLU A 333 -7.09 21.16 -3.16
CA GLU A 333 -6.02 21.85 -3.87
C GLU A 333 -4.77 22.05 -3.00
N GLU A 334 -4.97 22.22 -1.69
CA GLU A 334 -3.91 22.45 -0.74
C GLU A 334 -3.93 21.42 0.39
N ASN A 335 -2.76 21.17 0.97
CA ASN A 335 -2.59 20.31 2.14
C ASN A 335 -2.93 21.09 3.43
N THR A 336 -4.16 21.64 3.52
CA THR A 336 -4.70 22.37 4.66
C THR A 336 -6.05 21.80 5.10
N PRO A 337 -6.41 21.90 6.38
CA PRO A 337 -7.70 21.46 6.89
C PRO A 337 -8.88 22.12 6.16
N GLU A 338 -8.78 23.43 5.90
CA GLU A 338 -9.81 24.23 5.27
C GLU A 338 -10.06 23.81 3.82
N SER A 339 -8.97 23.54 3.06
CA SER A 339 -9.05 23.07 1.68
C SER A 339 -9.67 21.67 1.61
N LEU A 340 -9.28 20.76 2.52
CA LEU A 340 -9.83 19.41 2.57
C LEU A 340 -11.32 19.46 2.96
N ALA A 341 -11.71 20.22 3.97
CA ALA A 341 -13.10 20.37 4.41
C ALA A 341 -13.98 20.96 3.29
N ALA A 342 -13.55 22.03 2.65
CA ALA A 342 -14.28 22.65 1.54
C ALA A 342 -14.47 21.67 0.36
N LYS A 343 -13.45 20.84 0.10
CA LYS A 343 -13.55 19.85 -0.98
C LYS A 343 -14.45 18.69 -0.63
N ILE A 344 -14.47 18.21 0.63
CA ILE A 344 -15.41 17.20 1.11
C ILE A 344 -16.84 17.70 0.90
N GLU A 345 -17.15 18.92 1.36
CA GLU A 345 -18.47 19.54 1.21
C GLU A 345 -18.88 19.65 -0.27
N ALA A 346 -17.97 20.11 -1.13
CA ALA A 346 -18.22 20.22 -2.56
C ALA A 346 -18.44 18.85 -3.23
N ALA A 347 -17.66 17.82 -2.83
CA ALA A 347 -17.81 16.47 -3.36
C ALA A 347 -19.15 15.86 -2.99
N CYS A 348 -19.62 16.05 -1.74
CA CYS A 348 -20.89 15.51 -1.27
C CYS A 348 -22.14 16.16 -1.92
N LYS A 349 -21.99 17.29 -2.61
CA LYS A 349 -23.04 17.90 -3.45
C LYS A 349 -23.15 17.26 -4.83
N ARG A 350 -22.21 16.39 -5.19
CA ARG A 350 -22.18 15.70 -6.49
C ARG A 350 -22.95 14.36 -6.42
N ASN A 351 -23.16 13.75 -7.58
CA ASN A 351 -23.76 12.40 -7.64
C ASN A 351 -22.71 11.33 -7.28
N LEU A 352 -22.49 11.11 -5.98
CA LEU A 352 -21.53 10.14 -5.47
C LEU A 352 -21.79 8.69 -5.94
N PRO A 353 -23.06 8.19 -5.99
CA PRO A 353 -23.33 6.85 -6.51
C PRO A 353 -22.86 6.66 -7.97
N ARG A 354 -23.05 7.67 -8.83
CA ARG A 354 -22.58 7.62 -10.23
C ARG A 354 -21.04 7.62 -10.31
N LEU A 355 -20.40 8.42 -9.48
CA LEU A 355 -18.93 8.46 -9.40
C LEU A 355 -18.37 7.12 -8.91
N GLY A 356 -18.98 6.55 -7.87
CA GLY A 356 -18.61 5.26 -7.31
C GLY A 356 -18.78 4.10 -8.30
N ALA A 357 -19.91 4.05 -9.01
CA ALA A 357 -20.14 3.04 -10.04
C ALA A 357 -19.11 3.13 -11.19
N ARG A 358 -18.69 4.32 -11.56
CA ARG A 358 -17.62 4.54 -12.55
C ARG A 358 -16.28 4.05 -11.99
N ALA A 359 -15.97 4.40 -10.74
CA ALA A 359 -14.72 4.02 -10.09
C ALA A 359 -14.59 2.49 -9.95
N SER A 360 -15.65 1.81 -9.53
CA SER A 360 -15.69 0.35 -9.39
C SER A 360 -15.42 -0.36 -10.71
N ARG A 361 -16.10 0.07 -11.79
CA ARG A 361 -15.89 -0.51 -13.13
C ARG A 361 -14.44 -0.34 -13.60
N LEU A 362 -13.85 0.85 -13.45
CA LEU A 362 -12.45 1.10 -13.82
C LEU A 362 -11.46 0.29 -12.97
N ALA A 363 -11.76 0.10 -11.69
CA ALA A 363 -10.95 -0.74 -10.80
C ALA A 363 -10.98 -2.21 -11.26
N GLU A 364 -12.15 -2.74 -11.60
CA GLU A 364 -12.31 -4.11 -12.10
C GLU A 364 -11.62 -4.31 -13.46
N GLU A 365 -11.81 -3.39 -14.41
CA GLU A 365 -11.27 -3.48 -15.77
C GLU A 365 -9.73 -3.39 -15.80
N HIS A 366 -9.12 -2.61 -14.92
CA HIS A 366 -7.70 -2.26 -15.04
C HIS A 366 -6.83 -2.70 -13.88
N LEU A 367 -7.40 -2.83 -12.67
CA LEU A 367 -6.65 -3.02 -11.43
C LEU A 367 -7.10 -4.25 -10.61
N ALA A 368 -7.91 -5.15 -11.16
CA ALA A 368 -8.12 -6.47 -10.56
C ALA A 368 -6.78 -7.23 -10.49
N TRP A 369 -6.50 -7.94 -9.38
CA TRP A 369 -5.24 -8.66 -9.20
C TRP A 369 -4.86 -9.58 -10.37
N PRO A 370 -5.77 -10.34 -10.99
CA PRO A 370 -5.40 -11.18 -12.14
C PRO A 370 -4.78 -10.36 -13.29
N ARG A 371 -5.38 -9.21 -13.62
CA ARG A 371 -4.86 -8.32 -14.68
C ARG A 371 -3.48 -7.74 -14.35
N VAL A 372 -3.28 -7.38 -13.08
CA VAL A 372 -2.00 -6.86 -12.60
C VAL A 372 -0.93 -7.95 -12.67
N PHE A 373 -1.24 -9.16 -12.22
CA PHE A 373 -0.29 -10.27 -12.24
C PHE A 373 0.01 -10.78 -13.66
N GLU A 374 -0.96 -10.80 -14.58
CA GLU A 374 -0.69 -11.07 -16.00
C GLU A 374 0.43 -10.16 -16.54
N ARG A 375 0.33 -8.85 -16.30
CA ARG A 375 1.36 -7.87 -16.71
C ARG A 375 2.69 -8.10 -15.99
N LEU A 376 2.66 -8.36 -14.69
CA LEU A 376 3.86 -8.63 -13.90
C LEU A 376 4.59 -9.86 -14.41
N PHE A 377 3.87 -10.94 -14.71
CA PHE A 377 4.45 -12.18 -15.22
C PHE A 377 5.01 -12.05 -16.64
N CYS A 378 4.42 -11.20 -17.49
CA CYS A 378 5.03 -10.82 -18.77
C CYS A 378 6.40 -10.16 -18.56
N ILE A 379 6.50 -9.20 -17.62
CA ILE A 379 7.78 -8.56 -17.29
C ILE A 379 8.80 -9.58 -16.76
N TYR A 380 8.40 -10.52 -15.91
CA TYR A 380 9.30 -11.57 -15.44
C TYR A 380 9.82 -12.46 -16.58
N GLN A 381 8.97 -12.81 -17.54
CA GLN A 381 9.37 -13.58 -18.74
C GLN A 381 10.37 -12.80 -19.61
N GLU A 382 10.12 -11.49 -19.85
CA GLU A 382 11.03 -10.60 -20.56
C GLU A 382 12.39 -10.50 -19.87
N VAL A 383 12.40 -10.31 -18.55
CA VAL A 383 13.62 -10.23 -17.74
C VAL A 383 14.41 -11.54 -17.83
N ARG A 384 13.75 -12.70 -17.69
CA ARG A 384 14.43 -14.00 -17.84
C ARG A 384 15.03 -14.20 -19.23
N ALA A 385 14.29 -13.85 -20.28
CA ALA A 385 14.73 -14.03 -21.67
C ALA A 385 15.92 -13.10 -22.01
N SER A 386 15.96 -11.90 -21.46
CA SER A 386 17.01 -10.90 -21.70
C SER A 386 18.20 -10.98 -20.73
N TYR A 387 18.06 -11.74 -19.64
CA TYR A 387 19.09 -11.81 -18.60
C TYR A 387 20.36 -12.45 -19.16
N ARG A 388 21.40 -11.62 -19.23
CA ARG A 388 22.77 -12.06 -19.52
C ARG A 388 23.57 -11.93 -18.24
N PHE A 389 24.18 -13.02 -17.83
CA PHE A 389 25.07 -13.01 -16.68
C PHE A 389 26.16 -11.93 -16.88
N ARG A 390 26.27 -11.03 -15.91
CA ARG A 390 27.38 -10.06 -15.84
C ARG A 390 28.57 -10.81 -15.23
N GLY A 391 29.42 -11.41 -16.11
CA GLY A 391 30.61 -12.12 -15.72
C GLY A 391 31.76 -11.19 -15.36
#